data_b8700624bb7be04a963b63b5bca55643
#
_entry.id   b8700624bb7be04a963b63b5bca55643
#
_cell.length_a   1.000
_cell.length_b   1.000
_cell.length_c   1.000
_cell.angle_alpha   90.00
_cell.angle_beta   90.00
_cell.angle_gamma   90.00
#
_symmetry.space_group_name_H-M   'P 1'
#
loop_
_entity.id
_entity.type
_entity.pdbx_description
1 polymer ?
#
loop_
_entity_poly.entity_id
_entity_poly.type
_entity_poly.pdbx_seq_one_letter_code
_entity_poly.pdbx_strand_id
1 'polypeptide(L)'
;MTEPVEAIARFGADERLLGIVTLPAQLHADTPACLFLNAGVVHRIGPHRINVKLARALAAVGIASIRIDLSGMGDSPPAPGAVHSGEQTVRDLQDAMTHLEQTLGIRRFIVFGLCSGAVHAYWLAQRDERIVGVTMFDSYVYPRFKTHVLRRWRRLRTSSWQALARKPIEWLRRRPRGETTQSGETSQDQHMAIPTREQFAEVMNAMTARGVSVYLYYSASFLEKFNYHGQMRDSFRGQPFMSRIRYDYESDVDHTVTSQYAQRKVVASVLDWAQSVGGSKGSST
;
A
#
# COMPACT_ATOMS: atom_id res chain seq x y z
N MET A 1 -8.18 -27.66 10.84
CA MET A 1 -8.46 -26.26 10.44
C MET A 1 -9.28 -26.35 9.16
N THR A 2 -10.50 -25.85 9.16
CA THR A 2 -11.34 -25.76 7.94
C THR A 2 -10.69 -24.78 6.96
N GLU A 3 -10.58 -25.18 5.69
CA GLU A 3 -10.07 -24.27 4.65
C GLU A 3 -11.00 -23.07 4.48
N PRO A 4 -10.44 -21.86 4.24
CA PRO A 4 -11.25 -20.67 4.01
C PRO A 4 -12.06 -20.82 2.71
N VAL A 5 -13.30 -20.34 2.73
CA VAL A 5 -14.16 -20.35 1.54
C VAL A 5 -13.80 -19.15 0.67
N GLU A 6 -13.49 -19.38 -0.60
CA GLU A 6 -13.25 -18.32 -1.58
C GLU A 6 -14.39 -18.31 -2.62
N ALA A 7 -15.00 -17.13 -2.83
CA ALA A 7 -16.11 -16.94 -3.76
C ALA A 7 -15.84 -15.76 -4.70
N ILE A 8 -16.27 -15.92 -5.95
CA ILE A 8 -16.26 -14.81 -6.93
C ILE A 8 -17.36 -13.83 -6.53
N ALA A 9 -17.00 -12.54 -6.51
CA ALA A 9 -17.94 -11.43 -6.34
C ALA A 9 -17.95 -10.57 -7.60
N ARG A 10 -19.15 -10.23 -8.07
CA ARG A 10 -19.38 -9.17 -9.06
C ARG A 10 -20.13 -8.04 -8.37
N PHE A 11 -19.72 -6.80 -8.59
CA PHE A 11 -20.27 -5.64 -7.90
C PHE A 11 -20.02 -4.34 -8.69
N GLY A 12 -20.44 -3.21 -8.10
CA GLY A 12 -20.43 -1.92 -8.78
C GLY A 12 -21.54 -1.79 -9.82
N ALA A 13 -21.55 -0.70 -10.57
CA ALA A 13 -22.54 -0.47 -11.61
C ALA A 13 -22.49 -1.60 -12.67
N ASP A 14 -23.64 -2.16 -13.00
CA ASP A 14 -23.80 -3.28 -13.95
C ASP A 14 -22.92 -4.52 -13.62
N GLU A 15 -22.59 -4.74 -12.34
CA GLU A 15 -21.75 -5.86 -11.88
C GLU A 15 -20.40 -5.96 -12.62
N ARG A 16 -19.81 -4.82 -12.98
CA ARG A 16 -18.62 -4.76 -13.84
C ARG A 16 -17.32 -5.05 -13.09
N LEU A 17 -17.28 -4.81 -11.78
CA LEU A 17 -16.10 -5.06 -10.99
C LEU A 17 -16.06 -6.51 -10.56
N LEU A 18 -14.87 -7.10 -10.63
CA LEU A 18 -14.63 -8.47 -10.22
C LEU A 18 -13.71 -8.49 -8.98
N GLY A 19 -14.11 -9.30 -8.01
CA GLY A 19 -13.31 -9.59 -6.82
C GLY A 19 -13.41 -11.04 -6.39
N ILE A 20 -12.56 -11.43 -5.47
CA ILE A 20 -12.63 -12.70 -4.76
C ILE A 20 -12.79 -12.38 -3.28
N VAL A 21 -13.95 -12.76 -2.74
CA VAL A 21 -14.20 -12.71 -1.29
C VAL A 21 -13.62 -13.97 -0.66
N THR A 22 -12.88 -13.78 0.43
CA THR A 22 -12.36 -14.90 1.25
C THR A 22 -13.00 -14.79 2.62
N LEU A 23 -13.73 -15.84 3.02
CA LEU A 23 -14.52 -15.89 4.24
C LEU A 23 -13.83 -16.76 5.30
N PRO A 24 -13.82 -16.32 6.57
CA PRO A 24 -13.44 -17.15 7.71
C PRO A 24 -14.51 -18.23 7.97
N ALA A 25 -14.13 -19.26 8.73
CA ALA A 25 -15.08 -20.31 9.16
C ALA A 25 -16.22 -19.75 10.03
N GLN A 26 -15.95 -18.69 10.80
CA GLN A 26 -16.94 -17.96 11.57
C GLN A 26 -16.79 -16.47 11.25
N LEU A 27 -17.85 -15.86 10.77
CA LEU A 27 -17.90 -14.44 10.44
C LEU A 27 -18.55 -13.67 11.57
N HIS A 28 -17.89 -12.59 12.01
CA HIS A 28 -18.43 -11.64 12.97
C HIS A 28 -18.54 -10.28 12.31
N ALA A 29 -19.73 -9.72 12.21
CA ALA A 29 -20.00 -8.45 11.52
C ALA A 29 -19.25 -7.25 12.13
N ASP A 30 -18.93 -7.31 13.42
CA ASP A 30 -18.14 -6.28 14.11
C ASP A 30 -16.65 -6.34 13.80
N THR A 31 -16.15 -7.46 13.27
CA THR A 31 -14.76 -7.59 12.83
C THR A 31 -14.59 -6.88 11.49
N PRO A 32 -13.61 -5.97 11.34
CA PRO A 32 -13.40 -5.28 10.08
C PRO A 32 -12.95 -6.26 8.99
N ALA A 33 -13.47 -6.10 7.76
CA ALA A 33 -12.96 -6.85 6.61
C ALA A 33 -11.76 -6.15 5.98
N CYS A 34 -10.90 -6.93 5.31
CA CYS A 34 -9.72 -6.41 4.62
C CYS A 34 -9.95 -6.25 3.11
N LEU A 35 -9.68 -5.06 2.58
CA LEU A 35 -9.59 -4.80 1.14
C LEU A 35 -8.15 -4.93 0.68
N PHE A 36 -7.91 -5.72 -0.37
CA PHE A 36 -6.62 -5.82 -1.04
C PHE A 36 -6.64 -5.10 -2.38
N LEU A 37 -5.72 -4.16 -2.54
CA LEU A 37 -5.63 -3.29 -3.71
C LEU A 37 -4.63 -3.83 -4.74
N ASN A 38 -4.82 -3.44 -6.00
CA ASN A 38 -3.86 -3.74 -7.05
C ASN A 38 -2.51 -3.04 -6.78
N ALA A 39 -1.42 -3.70 -7.13
CA ALA A 39 -0.07 -3.13 -7.09
C ALA A 39 0.39 -2.87 -8.53
N GLY A 40 0.44 -1.61 -8.96
CA GLY A 40 0.66 -1.24 -10.35
C GLY A 40 -0.38 -1.92 -11.25
N VAL A 41 0.10 -2.59 -12.29
CA VAL A 41 -0.74 -3.35 -13.24
C VAL A 41 -1.02 -4.79 -12.81
N VAL A 42 -0.55 -5.22 -11.64
CA VAL A 42 -0.75 -6.58 -11.15
C VAL A 42 -2.19 -6.75 -10.68
N HIS A 43 -2.89 -7.76 -11.22
CA HIS A 43 -4.27 -8.03 -10.84
C HIS A 43 -4.41 -8.49 -9.38
N ARG A 44 -5.63 -8.69 -8.90
CA ARG A 44 -6.04 -8.97 -7.51
C ARG A 44 -5.20 -9.97 -6.70
N ILE A 45 -4.41 -10.85 -7.34
CA ILE A 45 -3.57 -11.80 -6.59
C ILE A 45 -2.35 -11.15 -5.92
N GLY A 46 -1.94 -9.96 -6.39
CA GLY A 46 -0.73 -9.27 -5.96
C GLY A 46 0.57 -9.95 -6.44
N PRO A 47 1.71 -9.28 -6.33
CA PRO A 47 3.00 -9.87 -6.69
C PRO A 47 3.24 -11.14 -5.87
N HIS A 48 3.74 -12.18 -6.53
CA HIS A 48 3.99 -13.51 -5.93
C HIS A 48 2.82 -14.09 -5.12
N ARG A 49 1.58 -13.71 -5.49
CA ARG A 49 0.32 -14.10 -4.83
C ARG A 49 0.24 -13.64 -3.36
N ILE A 50 0.86 -12.52 -3.01
CA ILE A 50 0.88 -12.05 -1.62
C ILE A 50 -0.53 -11.74 -1.08
N ASN A 51 -1.42 -11.15 -1.91
CA ASN A 51 -2.79 -10.87 -1.51
C ASN A 51 -3.59 -12.16 -1.23
N VAL A 52 -3.33 -13.25 -1.98
CA VAL A 52 -3.95 -14.55 -1.72
C VAL A 52 -3.50 -15.13 -0.37
N LYS A 53 -2.20 -15.06 -0.10
CA LYS A 53 -1.62 -15.56 1.16
C LYS A 53 -2.13 -14.78 2.36
N LEU A 54 -2.19 -13.45 2.25
CA LEU A 54 -2.74 -12.58 3.28
C LEU A 54 -4.23 -12.85 3.51
N ALA A 55 -5.04 -12.93 2.44
CA ALA A 55 -6.48 -13.20 2.55
C ALA A 55 -6.76 -14.51 3.30
N ARG A 56 -6.04 -15.59 2.97
CA ARG A 56 -6.18 -16.89 3.64
C ARG A 56 -5.69 -16.85 5.09
N ALA A 57 -4.59 -16.15 5.36
CA ALA A 57 -4.09 -15.97 6.73
C ALA A 57 -5.05 -15.18 7.60
N LEU A 58 -5.66 -14.11 7.06
CA LEU A 58 -6.68 -13.31 7.74
C LEU A 58 -7.94 -14.12 8.01
N ALA A 59 -8.40 -14.91 7.05
CA ALA A 59 -9.56 -15.78 7.24
C ALA A 59 -9.33 -16.83 8.34
N ALA A 60 -8.12 -17.36 8.48
CA ALA A 60 -7.76 -18.29 9.55
C ALA A 60 -7.90 -17.70 10.97
N VAL A 61 -7.91 -16.35 11.09
CA VAL A 61 -8.08 -15.64 12.37
C VAL A 61 -9.41 -14.86 12.44
N GLY A 62 -10.39 -15.20 11.60
CA GLY A 62 -11.75 -14.65 11.69
C GLY A 62 -11.97 -13.34 10.92
N ILE A 63 -11.03 -12.89 10.09
CA ILE A 63 -11.12 -11.66 9.32
C ILE A 63 -11.48 -11.99 7.86
N ALA A 64 -12.66 -11.55 7.42
CA ALA A 64 -13.06 -11.63 6.01
C ALA A 64 -12.23 -10.67 5.14
N SER A 65 -12.13 -10.96 3.85
CA SER A 65 -11.43 -10.06 2.93
C SER A 65 -11.98 -10.11 1.51
N ILE A 66 -11.70 -9.06 0.74
CA ILE A 66 -11.94 -9.03 -0.70
C ILE A 66 -10.68 -8.57 -1.43
N ARG A 67 -10.30 -9.31 -2.45
CA ARG A 67 -9.25 -8.96 -3.41
C ARG A 67 -9.93 -8.51 -4.69
N ILE A 68 -9.73 -7.30 -5.12
CA ILE A 68 -10.46 -6.72 -6.26
C ILE A 68 -9.54 -6.44 -7.43
N ASP A 69 -10.13 -6.43 -8.62
CA ASP A 69 -9.55 -5.79 -9.80
C ASP A 69 -10.27 -4.46 -10.01
N LEU A 70 -9.50 -3.37 -10.02
CA LEU A 70 -10.02 -2.04 -10.31
C LEU A 70 -10.46 -1.94 -11.78
N SER A 71 -11.31 -0.99 -12.10
CA SER A 71 -11.76 -0.72 -13.47
C SER A 71 -10.58 -0.65 -14.45
N GLY A 72 -10.63 -1.48 -15.51
CA GLY A 72 -9.58 -1.59 -16.51
C GLY A 72 -8.37 -2.42 -16.08
N MET A 73 -8.44 -3.12 -14.95
CA MET A 73 -7.42 -4.05 -14.49
C MET A 73 -7.94 -5.47 -14.41
N GLY A 74 -7.05 -6.45 -14.65
CA GLY A 74 -7.37 -7.87 -14.54
C GLY A 74 -8.62 -8.25 -15.33
N ASP A 75 -9.62 -8.74 -14.62
CA ASP A 75 -10.89 -9.18 -15.21
C ASP A 75 -12.02 -8.13 -15.12
N SER A 76 -11.74 -6.93 -14.59
CA SER A 76 -12.68 -5.81 -14.54
C SER A 76 -12.53 -4.94 -15.79
N PRO A 77 -13.59 -4.76 -16.62
CA PRO A 77 -13.52 -3.89 -17.79
C PRO A 77 -13.31 -2.42 -17.40
N PRO A 78 -12.82 -1.58 -18.32
CA PRO A 78 -12.70 -0.15 -18.09
C PRO A 78 -14.05 0.49 -17.75
N ALA A 79 -14.07 1.48 -16.86
CA ALA A 79 -15.27 2.25 -16.58
C ALA A 79 -15.70 3.07 -17.82
N PRO A 80 -17.02 3.21 -18.13
CA PRO A 80 -17.49 3.99 -19.26
C PRO A 80 -17.03 5.44 -19.16
N GLY A 81 -16.44 5.98 -20.23
CA GLY A 81 -16.01 7.38 -20.29
C GLY A 81 -14.86 7.75 -19.35
N ALA A 82 -14.28 6.80 -18.65
CA ALA A 82 -13.20 7.08 -17.72
C ALA A 82 -11.83 6.99 -18.41
N VAL A 83 -11.12 8.08 -18.39
CA VAL A 83 -9.67 8.06 -18.25
C VAL A 83 -9.41 7.52 -16.83
N HIS A 84 -8.52 6.55 -16.65
CA HIS A 84 -8.12 6.05 -15.33
C HIS A 84 -7.82 7.22 -14.39
N SER A 85 -8.76 7.54 -13.51
CA SER A 85 -8.63 8.65 -12.57
C SER A 85 -8.57 8.09 -11.14
N GLY A 86 -7.82 8.75 -10.28
CA GLY A 86 -7.81 8.40 -8.87
C GLY A 86 -9.20 8.41 -8.22
N GLU A 87 -10.12 9.22 -8.76
CA GLU A 87 -11.52 9.24 -8.31
C GLU A 87 -12.27 7.97 -8.70
N GLN A 88 -12.01 7.41 -9.90
CA GLN A 88 -12.60 6.13 -10.29
C GLN A 88 -12.12 5.02 -9.38
N THR A 89 -10.81 4.98 -9.07
CA THR A 89 -10.25 4.02 -8.11
C THR A 89 -10.95 4.10 -6.75
N VAL A 90 -11.18 5.30 -6.23
CA VAL A 90 -11.90 5.45 -4.95
C VAL A 90 -13.34 4.94 -5.05
N ARG A 91 -14.05 5.22 -6.15
CA ARG A 91 -15.40 4.69 -6.38
C ARG A 91 -15.42 3.16 -6.43
N ASP A 92 -14.50 2.54 -7.19
CA ASP A 92 -14.41 1.09 -7.29
C ASP A 92 -14.20 0.43 -5.89
N LEU A 93 -13.37 1.07 -5.06
CA LEU A 93 -13.10 0.61 -3.70
C LEU A 93 -14.33 0.78 -2.78
N GLN A 94 -15.05 1.89 -2.93
CA GLN A 94 -16.30 2.13 -2.21
C GLN A 94 -17.40 1.15 -2.62
N ASP A 95 -17.47 0.79 -3.91
CA ASP A 95 -18.38 -0.24 -4.40
C ASP A 95 -18.07 -1.61 -3.80
N ALA A 96 -16.78 -1.97 -3.67
CA ALA A 96 -16.37 -3.20 -3.01
C ALA A 96 -16.78 -3.23 -1.52
N MET A 97 -16.61 -2.12 -0.80
CA MET A 97 -17.05 -2.02 0.60
C MET A 97 -18.57 -2.11 0.72
N THR A 98 -19.28 -1.43 -0.16
CA THR A 98 -20.75 -1.46 -0.20
C THR A 98 -21.27 -2.86 -0.50
N HIS A 99 -20.62 -3.60 -1.40
CA HIS A 99 -20.93 -5.00 -1.66
C HIS A 99 -20.79 -5.88 -0.40
N LEU A 100 -19.67 -5.73 0.34
CA LEU A 100 -19.48 -6.49 1.59
C LEU A 100 -20.45 -6.05 2.69
N GLU A 101 -20.83 -4.79 2.75
CA GLU A 101 -21.85 -4.29 3.68
C GLU A 101 -23.21 -4.90 3.38
N GLN A 102 -23.62 -4.96 2.11
CA GLN A 102 -24.90 -5.48 1.67
C GLN A 102 -25.00 -7.02 1.81
N THR A 103 -23.91 -7.72 1.52
CA THR A 103 -23.91 -9.20 1.48
C THR A 103 -23.53 -9.84 2.81
N LEU A 104 -22.70 -9.19 3.62
CA LEU A 104 -22.14 -9.75 4.86
C LEU A 104 -22.45 -8.93 6.11
N GLY A 105 -23.06 -7.74 5.98
CA GLY A 105 -23.34 -6.83 7.08
C GLY A 105 -22.10 -6.11 7.67
N ILE A 106 -20.93 -6.23 7.01
CA ILE A 106 -19.67 -5.64 7.50
C ILE A 106 -19.61 -4.16 7.15
N ARG A 107 -19.40 -3.31 8.15
CA ARG A 107 -19.37 -1.83 8.00
C ARG A 107 -18.01 -1.20 8.32
N ARG A 108 -17.04 -1.99 8.74
CA ARG A 108 -15.70 -1.52 9.11
C ARG A 108 -14.67 -2.20 8.25
N PHE A 109 -13.73 -1.45 7.73
CA PHE A 109 -12.75 -1.98 6.77
C PHE A 109 -11.33 -1.60 7.15
N ILE A 110 -10.42 -2.53 6.92
CA ILE A 110 -8.99 -2.28 6.87
C ILE A 110 -8.52 -2.45 5.41
N VAL A 111 -7.50 -1.72 5.03
CA VAL A 111 -7.00 -1.72 3.66
C VAL A 111 -5.53 -2.10 3.63
N PHE A 112 -5.18 -3.01 2.75
CA PHE A 112 -3.80 -3.34 2.44
C PHE A 112 -3.44 -2.85 1.04
N GLY A 113 -2.49 -1.92 0.95
CA GLY A 113 -1.95 -1.40 -0.30
C GLY A 113 -0.45 -1.54 -0.40
N LEU A 114 0.03 -2.07 -1.52
CA LEU A 114 1.43 -2.18 -1.88
C LEU A 114 1.72 -1.28 -3.09
N CYS A 115 2.80 -0.50 -3.05
CA CYS A 115 3.21 0.40 -4.15
C CYS A 115 2.10 1.43 -4.50
N SER A 116 1.56 1.44 -5.72
CA SER A 116 0.41 2.27 -6.10
C SER A 116 -0.83 1.96 -5.25
N GLY A 117 -1.04 0.71 -4.87
CA GLY A 117 -2.10 0.35 -3.92
C GLY A 117 -1.98 1.08 -2.58
N ALA A 118 -0.77 1.38 -2.10
CA ALA A 118 -0.57 2.17 -0.90
C ALA A 118 -0.99 3.64 -1.07
N VAL A 119 -0.83 4.19 -2.28
CA VAL A 119 -1.33 5.52 -2.66
C VAL A 119 -2.86 5.52 -2.65
N HIS A 120 -3.48 4.52 -3.26
CA HIS A 120 -4.94 4.38 -3.28
C HIS A 120 -5.52 4.19 -1.87
N ALA A 121 -4.86 3.40 -1.02
CA ALA A 121 -5.25 3.23 0.38
C ALA A 121 -5.23 4.55 1.17
N TYR A 122 -4.20 5.36 0.97
CA TYR A 122 -4.09 6.69 1.56
C TYR A 122 -5.24 7.62 1.13
N TRP A 123 -5.59 7.62 -0.16
CA TRP A 123 -6.68 8.46 -0.68
C TRP A 123 -8.06 7.96 -0.26
N LEU A 124 -8.28 6.65 -0.22
CA LEU A 124 -9.54 6.06 0.24
C LEU A 124 -9.79 6.38 1.73
N ALA A 125 -8.77 6.22 2.59
CA ALA A 125 -8.90 6.47 4.01
C ALA A 125 -9.24 7.92 4.38
N GLN A 126 -8.98 8.87 3.48
CA GLN A 126 -9.40 10.26 3.63
C GLN A 126 -10.87 10.50 3.28
N ARG A 127 -11.44 9.69 2.38
CA ARG A 127 -12.73 9.90 1.76
C ARG A 127 -13.85 9.01 2.30
N ASP A 128 -13.50 7.97 3.06
CA ASP A 128 -14.49 7.03 3.56
C ASP A 128 -14.25 6.72 5.03
N GLU A 129 -15.26 7.03 5.85
CA GLU A 129 -15.20 6.88 7.32
C GLU A 129 -15.31 5.41 7.76
N ARG A 130 -15.75 4.51 6.89
CA ARG A 130 -15.77 3.07 7.16
C ARG A 130 -14.37 2.47 7.29
N ILE A 131 -13.34 3.19 6.83
CA ILE A 131 -11.95 2.76 6.98
C ILE A 131 -11.48 3.01 8.41
N VAL A 132 -11.18 1.92 9.11
CA VAL A 132 -10.67 1.92 10.49
C VAL A 132 -9.19 1.54 10.58
N GLY A 133 -8.60 1.09 9.49
CA GLY A 133 -7.17 0.78 9.43
C GLY A 133 -6.62 0.80 8.02
N VAL A 134 -5.35 1.19 7.88
CA VAL A 134 -4.65 1.23 6.60
C VAL A 134 -3.21 0.76 6.72
N THR A 135 -2.84 -0.22 5.89
CA THR A 135 -1.44 -0.63 5.70
C THR A 135 -0.93 -0.07 4.40
N MET A 136 0.15 0.70 4.46
CA MET A 136 0.81 1.28 3.30
C MET A 136 2.22 0.71 3.16
N PHE A 137 2.38 -0.22 2.20
CA PHE A 137 3.65 -0.86 1.91
C PHE A 137 4.40 -0.09 0.81
N ASP A 138 5.60 0.41 1.13
CA ASP A 138 6.46 1.22 0.25
C ASP A 138 5.74 2.43 -0.37
N SER A 139 5.01 3.17 0.46
CA SER A 139 4.26 4.36 0.07
C SER A 139 5.14 5.62 -0.06
N TYR A 140 4.60 6.77 0.23
CA TYR A 140 5.30 8.05 0.18
C TYR A 140 6.52 8.09 1.09
N VAL A 141 7.62 8.64 0.57
CA VAL A 141 8.88 8.83 1.29
C VAL A 141 9.41 10.24 1.05
N TYR A 142 9.82 10.88 2.11
CA TYR A 142 10.32 12.24 2.06
C TYR A 142 11.83 12.27 2.37
N PRO A 143 12.68 12.60 1.37
CA PRO A 143 14.12 12.63 1.56
C PRO A 143 14.54 13.79 2.49
N ARG A 144 15.54 13.55 3.34
CA ARG A 144 16.17 14.53 4.23
C ARG A 144 17.64 14.69 3.84
N PHE A 145 18.30 15.69 4.38
CA PHE A 145 19.73 15.93 4.15
C PHE A 145 20.57 14.64 4.36
N LYS A 146 20.31 13.92 5.43
CA LYS A 146 20.95 12.62 5.74
C LYS A 146 20.76 11.58 4.61
N THR A 147 19.62 11.58 3.95
CA THR A 147 19.34 10.73 2.78
C THR A 147 20.30 11.04 1.63
N HIS A 148 20.52 12.33 1.34
CA HIS A 148 21.42 12.76 0.27
C HIS A 148 22.87 12.39 0.57
N VAL A 149 23.31 12.55 1.82
CA VAL A 149 24.65 12.15 2.28
C VAL A 149 24.84 10.65 2.12
N LEU A 150 23.91 9.83 2.61
CA LEU A 150 23.97 8.37 2.51
C LEU A 150 23.96 7.88 1.05
N ARG A 151 23.16 8.49 0.18
CA ARG A 151 23.14 8.18 -1.27
C ARG A 151 24.50 8.50 -1.91
N ARG A 152 25.08 9.66 -1.59
CA ARG A 152 26.40 10.05 -2.10
C ARG A 152 27.47 9.07 -1.63
N TRP A 153 27.43 8.65 -0.37
CA TRP A 153 28.39 7.71 0.21
C TRP A 153 28.28 6.31 -0.43
N ARG A 154 27.06 5.80 -0.65
CA ARG A 154 26.84 4.55 -1.37
C ARG A 154 27.35 4.61 -2.80
N ARG A 155 27.07 5.69 -3.55
CA ARG A 155 27.60 5.88 -4.91
C ARG A 155 29.12 5.84 -4.94
N LEU A 156 29.80 6.43 -3.96
CA LEU A 156 31.25 6.40 -3.85
C LEU A 156 31.78 4.99 -3.55
N ARG A 157 31.10 4.20 -2.72
CA ARG A 157 31.52 2.81 -2.40
C ARG A 157 31.25 1.81 -3.52
N THR A 158 30.21 2.02 -4.34
CA THR A 158 29.84 1.12 -5.44
C THR A 158 30.49 1.51 -6.78
N SER A 159 30.99 2.74 -6.90
CA SER A 159 31.74 3.18 -8.09
C SER A 159 33.13 2.54 -8.04
N SER A 160 33.44 1.64 -8.98
CA SER A 160 34.82 1.19 -9.16
C SER A 160 35.69 2.38 -9.50
N TRP A 161 36.91 2.42 -8.99
CA TRP A 161 37.90 3.48 -9.28
C TRP A 161 38.09 3.73 -10.78
N GLN A 162 37.88 2.70 -11.63
CA GLN A 162 37.92 2.80 -13.07
C GLN A 162 36.75 3.58 -13.69
N ALA A 163 35.56 3.58 -13.06
CA ALA A 163 34.42 4.37 -13.50
C ALA A 163 34.55 5.85 -13.10
N LEU A 164 35.23 6.14 -11.99
CA LEU A 164 35.54 7.51 -11.54
C LEU A 164 36.60 8.17 -12.45
N ALA A 165 37.57 7.42 -12.93
CA ALA A 165 38.62 7.92 -13.84
C ALA A 165 38.12 8.25 -15.26
N ARG A 166 37.04 7.63 -15.73
CA ARG A 166 36.48 7.82 -17.10
C ARG A 166 35.44 8.96 -17.19
N LYS A 167 34.86 9.41 -16.10
CA LYS A 167 33.81 10.45 -16.08
C LYS A 167 34.24 11.84 -16.54
N PRO A 168 35.47 12.33 -16.29
CA PRO A 168 35.87 13.65 -16.78
C PRO A 168 35.91 13.74 -18.30
N ILE A 169 36.24 12.63 -18.98
CA ILE A 169 36.45 12.59 -20.44
C ILE A 169 35.09 12.52 -21.17
N GLU A 170 34.09 11.85 -20.62
CA GLU A 170 32.77 11.78 -21.21
C GLU A 170 31.95 13.05 -21.01
N TRP A 171 32.17 13.80 -19.90
CA TRP A 171 31.50 15.07 -19.64
C TRP A 171 31.91 16.15 -20.67
N LEU A 172 33.15 16.16 -21.12
CA LEU A 172 33.63 17.07 -22.15
C LEU A 172 33.08 16.76 -23.56
N ARG A 173 32.54 15.55 -23.80
CA ARG A 173 31.99 15.12 -25.08
C ARG A 173 30.47 15.17 -25.21
N ARG A 174 29.75 15.38 -24.13
CA ARG A 174 28.26 15.47 -24.16
C ARG A 174 27.83 16.95 -24.30
N ARG A 175 27.38 17.30 -25.51
CA ARG A 175 26.50 18.47 -25.68
C ARG A 175 25.20 18.19 -24.93
N PRO A 176 24.55 19.22 -24.29
CA PRO A 176 23.30 19.04 -23.58
C PRO A 176 22.18 18.68 -24.56
N ARG A 177 21.87 17.42 -24.68
CA ARG A 177 20.60 16.97 -25.23
C ARG A 177 19.68 16.83 -24.01
N GLY A 178 18.61 17.63 -24.01
CA GLY A 178 17.58 17.53 -22.99
C GLY A 178 16.92 16.14 -23.04
N GLU A 179 17.38 15.23 -22.22
CA GLU A 179 16.68 14.00 -21.89
C GLU A 179 16.06 14.16 -20.52
N THR A 180 14.77 14.43 -20.53
CA THR A 180 13.89 14.13 -19.42
C THR A 180 13.97 12.63 -19.16
N THR A 181 14.67 12.23 -18.12
CA THR A 181 14.61 10.88 -17.56
C THR A 181 13.20 10.68 -16.98
N GLN A 182 12.26 10.31 -17.82
CA GLN A 182 11.06 9.63 -17.37
C GLN A 182 11.49 8.23 -16.93
N SER A 183 11.70 8.05 -15.62
CA SER A 183 11.54 6.76 -14.98
C SER A 183 10.14 6.27 -15.36
N GLY A 184 10.03 5.03 -15.87
CA GLY A 184 8.79 4.45 -16.37
C GLY A 184 7.72 4.29 -15.27
N GLU A 185 7.17 5.39 -14.83
CA GLU A 185 5.89 5.48 -14.17
C GLU A 185 4.86 5.43 -15.31
N THR A 186 4.23 4.27 -15.43
CA THR A 186 3.10 4.08 -16.34
C THR A 186 2.11 5.20 -16.13
N SER A 187 1.63 5.78 -17.22
CA SER A 187 0.71 6.92 -17.33
C SER A 187 -0.63 6.81 -16.56
N GLN A 188 -0.82 5.78 -15.75
CA GLN A 188 -2.04 5.53 -14.97
C GLN A 188 -2.13 6.33 -13.66
N ASP A 189 -1.02 6.78 -13.09
CA ASP A 189 -1.00 7.46 -11.78
C ASP A 189 -0.92 9.01 -11.86
N GLN A 190 -1.03 9.59 -13.04
CA GLN A 190 -0.82 11.04 -13.25
C GLN A 190 -1.86 11.96 -12.57
N HIS A 191 -2.93 11.43 -11.98
CA HIS A 191 -3.99 12.24 -11.36
C HIS A 191 -4.03 12.26 -9.83
N MET A 192 -3.19 11.45 -9.16
CA MET A 192 -2.99 11.55 -7.71
C MET A 192 -1.65 12.22 -7.43
N ALA A 193 -1.66 13.53 -7.27
CA ALA A 193 -0.46 14.29 -6.96
C ALA A 193 0.21 13.73 -5.68
N ILE A 194 1.53 13.54 -5.74
CA ILE A 194 2.31 13.19 -4.54
C ILE A 194 2.14 14.32 -3.53
N PRO A 195 1.58 14.06 -2.32
CA PRO A 195 1.39 15.11 -1.33
C PRO A 195 2.73 15.68 -0.89
N THR A 196 2.76 16.97 -0.60
CA THR A 196 3.92 17.55 0.09
C THR A 196 4.09 16.88 1.45
N ARG A 197 5.25 17.02 2.06
CA ARG A 197 5.49 16.47 3.40
C ARG A 197 4.50 17.03 4.43
N GLU A 198 4.18 18.31 4.32
CA GLU A 198 3.24 19.03 5.18
C GLU A 198 1.80 18.50 4.99
N GLN A 199 1.34 18.36 3.75
CA GLN A 199 0.04 17.78 3.41
C GLN A 199 -0.08 16.32 3.90
N PHE A 200 0.98 15.51 3.71
CA PHE A 200 0.99 14.15 4.23
C PHE A 200 0.87 14.12 5.76
N ALA A 201 1.61 15.00 6.47
CA ALA A 201 1.54 15.07 7.93
C ALA A 201 0.16 15.50 8.43
N GLU A 202 -0.48 16.46 7.77
CA GLU A 202 -1.83 16.93 8.09
C GLU A 202 -2.85 15.78 7.97
N VAL A 203 -2.84 15.07 6.84
CA VAL A 203 -3.74 13.93 6.60
C VAL A 203 -3.48 12.81 7.60
N MET A 204 -2.22 12.47 7.88
CA MET A 204 -1.88 11.43 8.85
C MET A 204 -2.34 11.80 10.27
N ASN A 205 -2.20 13.06 10.66
CA ASN A 205 -2.70 13.57 11.93
C ASN A 205 -4.23 13.46 11.99
N ALA A 206 -4.94 13.86 10.92
CA ALA A 206 -6.40 13.76 10.85
C ALA A 206 -6.88 12.31 10.92
N MET A 207 -6.28 11.38 10.14
CA MET A 207 -6.63 9.96 10.19
C MET A 207 -6.40 9.35 11.58
N THR A 208 -5.24 9.59 12.20
CA THR A 208 -4.94 9.04 13.52
C THR A 208 -5.76 9.68 14.65
N ALA A 209 -6.16 10.95 14.51
CA ALA A 209 -7.08 11.62 15.44
C ALA A 209 -8.48 11.03 15.36
N ARG A 210 -8.93 10.61 14.17
CA ARG A 210 -10.20 9.90 13.95
C ARG A 210 -10.17 8.44 14.43
N GLY A 211 -9.03 7.95 14.89
CA GLY A 211 -8.86 6.58 15.37
C GLY A 211 -8.53 5.55 14.29
N VAL A 212 -8.15 5.98 13.09
CA VAL A 212 -7.67 5.07 12.05
C VAL A 212 -6.31 4.51 12.47
N SER A 213 -6.21 3.17 12.54
CA SER A 213 -4.95 2.48 12.78
C SER A 213 -4.10 2.51 11.52
N VAL A 214 -2.93 3.14 11.57
CA VAL A 214 -2.04 3.25 10.41
C VAL A 214 -0.80 2.39 10.59
N TYR A 215 -0.50 1.59 9.60
CA TYR A 215 0.71 0.78 9.52
C TYR A 215 1.53 1.13 8.28
N LEU A 216 2.69 1.72 8.48
CA LEU A 216 3.68 1.99 7.44
C LEU A 216 4.72 0.89 7.42
N TYR A 217 4.82 0.19 6.30
CA TYR A 217 5.80 -0.86 6.08
C TYR A 217 6.74 -0.49 4.94
N TYR A 218 8.04 -0.46 5.19
CA TYR A 218 9.03 -0.13 4.17
C TYR A 218 10.05 -1.24 3.97
N SER A 219 10.28 -1.57 2.70
CA SER A 219 11.28 -2.54 2.26
C SER A 219 12.64 -1.89 1.97
N ALA A 220 13.69 -2.70 1.94
CA ALA A 220 15.03 -2.21 1.62
C ALA A 220 15.28 -1.97 0.14
N SER A 221 14.44 -2.48 -0.75
CA SER A 221 14.66 -2.38 -2.20
C SER A 221 14.42 -0.99 -2.75
N PHE A 222 13.70 -0.17 -2.01
CA PHE A 222 13.42 1.22 -2.39
C PHE A 222 14.54 2.18 -2.00
N LEU A 223 15.80 1.74 -2.17
CA LEU A 223 17.00 2.50 -1.77
C LEU A 223 17.12 3.88 -2.41
N GLU A 224 16.44 4.09 -3.54
CA GLU A 224 16.36 5.43 -4.14
C GLU A 224 15.48 6.37 -3.32
N LYS A 225 14.51 5.86 -2.61
CA LYS A 225 13.56 6.65 -1.81
C LYS A 225 13.80 6.46 -0.32
N PHE A 226 13.96 5.20 0.16
CA PHE A 226 14.13 4.86 1.57
C PHE A 226 15.56 4.36 1.85
N ASN A 227 16.29 5.00 2.74
CA ASN A 227 17.74 4.78 2.88
C ASN A 227 18.17 4.28 4.26
N TYR A 228 17.38 4.48 5.31
CA TYR A 228 17.71 4.06 6.66
C TYR A 228 16.47 3.98 7.54
N HIS A 229 16.49 3.08 8.53
CA HIS A 229 15.38 2.76 9.43
C HIS A 229 14.69 3.98 10.05
N GLY A 230 15.42 4.99 10.47
CA GLY A 230 14.86 6.19 11.12
C GLY A 230 14.31 7.27 10.18
N GLN A 231 14.29 7.04 8.86
CA GLN A 231 14.00 8.11 7.89
C GLN A 231 12.61 8.74 8.08
N MET A 232 11.58 7.94 8.34
CA MET A 232 10.23 8.47 8.62
C MET A 232 10.20 9.28 9.91
N ARG A 233 10.79 8.79 10.99
CA ARG A 233 10.87 9.51 12.26
C ARG A 233 11.63 10.83 12.12
N ASP A 234 12.71 10.83 11.36
CA ASP A 234 13.48 12.06 11.10
C ASP A 234 12.70 13.03 10.19
N SER A 235 11.92 12.53 9.24
CA SER A 235 11.12 13.37 8.33
C SER A 235 9.93 14.02 9.02
N PHE A 236 9.36 13.35 10.03
CA PHE A 236 8.15 13.79 10.72
C PHE A 236 8.36 13.98 12.22
N ARG A 237 9.58 14.37 12.61
CA ARG A 237 9.90 14.66 14.02
C ARG A 237 8.97 15.71 14.58
N GLY A 238 8.34 15.41 15.73
CA GLY A 238 7.40 16.30 16.42
C GLY A 238 5.96 16.24 15.88
N GLN A 239 5.69 15.46 14.84
CA GLN A 239 4.32 15.26 14.36
C GLN A 239 3.56 14.28 15.27
N PRO A 240 2.35 14.62 15.74
CA PRO A 240 1.56 13.78 16.67
C PRO A 240 1.29 12.38 16.15
N PHE A 241 1.03 12.21 14.85
CA PHE A 241 0.73 10.90 14.27
C PHE A 241 1.87 9.88 14.45
N MET A 242 3.14 10.32 14.53
CA MET A 242 4.28 9.41 14.66
C MET A 242 4.27 8.53 15.91
N SER A 243 3.62 8.97 16.98
CA SER A 243 3.43 8.17 18.20
C SER A 243 2.22 7.24 18.17
N ARG A 244 1.35 7.38 17.15
CA ARG A 244 0.07 6.68 17.02
C ARG A 244 0.06 5.64 15.89
N ILE A 245 1.13 5.57 15.10
CA ILE A 245 1.23 4.64 13.99
C ILE A 245 2.18 3.49 14.31
N ARG A 246 1.93 2.33 13.68
CA ARG A 246 2.93 1.28 13.55
C ARG A 246 3.84 1.60 12.36
N TYR A 247 5.13 1.37 12.53
CA TYR A 247 6.13 1.64 11.51
C TYR A 247 7.24 0.59 11.54
N ASP A 248 7.40 -0.14 10.45
CA ASP A 248 8.44 -1.14 10.27
C ASP A 248 9.29 -0.84 9.04
N TYR A 249 10.58 -1.10 9.16
CA TYR A 249 11.54 -1.09 8.05
C TYR A 249 12.29 -2.42 8.04
N GLU A 250 12.14 -3.16 6.94
CA GLU A 250 12.69 -4.49 6.79
C GLU A 250 13.73 -4.56 5.68
N SER A 251 15.00 -4.69 6.11
CA SER A 251 16.14 -4.69 5.20
C SER A 251 16.28 -5.95 4.34
N ASP A 252 15.62 -7.02 4.73
CA ASP A 252 15.62 -8.35 4.11
C ASP A 252 14.35 -8.65 3.29
N VAL A 253 13.47 -7.64 3.15
CA VAL A 253 12.28 -7.69 2.32
C VAL A 253 12.48 -6.78 1.12
N ASP A 254 12.23 -7.30 -0.08
CA ASP A 254 12.22 -6.54 -1.33
C ASP A 254 10.83 -5.99 -1.66
N HIS A 255 10.78 -5.00 -2.55
CA HIS A 255 9.55 -4.28 -2.93
C HIS A 255 8.41 -5.19 -3.42
N THR A 256 8.74 -6.25 -4.14
CA THR A 256 7.79 -7.21 -4.71
C THR A 256 7.55 -8.43 -3.83
N VAL A 257 8.20 -8.47 -2.65
CA VAL A 257 8.07 -9.57 -1.69
C VAL A 257 8.39 -10.93 -2.33
N THR A 258 9.53 -11.00 -3.04
CA THR A 258 9.86 -12.13 -3.91
C THR A 258 10.11 -13.42 -3.14
N SER A 259 10.95 -13.38 -2.09
CA SER A 259 11.35 -14.59 -1.38
C SER A 259 10.24 -15.12 -0.47
N GLN A 260 10.17 -16.44 -0.31
CA GLN A 260 9.22 -17.06 0.63
C GLN A 260 9.43 -16.59 2.08
N TYR A 261 10.66 -16.29 2.45
CA TYR A 261 10.98 -15.72 3.76
C TYR A 261 10.33 -14.34 3.92
N ALA A 262 10.53 -13.43 2.94
CA ALA A 262 9.92 -12.10 2.94
C ALA A 262 8.39 -12.19 2.98
N GLN A 263 7.80 -13.11 2.21
CA GLN A 263 6.35 -13.34 2.20
C GLN A 263 5.81 -13.75 3.58
N ARG A 264 6.47 -14.71 4.23
CA ARG A 264 6.07 -15.14 5.59
C ARG A 264 6.18 -13.99 6.60
N LYS A 265 7.24 -13.18 6.51
CA LYS A 265 7.45 -12.04 7.39
C LYS A 265 6.37 -10.96 7.20
N VAL A 266 6.07 -10.60 5.95
CA VAL A 266 5.00 -9.63 5.64
C VAL A 266 3.64 -10.15 6.10
N VAL A 267 3.33 -11.43 5.84
CA VAL A 267 2.06 -12.04 6.27
C VAL A 267 1.93 -11.98 7.79
N ALA A 268 2.98 -12.36 8.53
CA ALA A 268 2.95 -12.34 9.99
C ALA A 268 2.77 -10.91 10.54
N SER A 269 3.49 -9.93 10.00
CA SER A 269 3.41 -8.53 10.45
C SER A 269 2.05 -7.89 10.17
N VAL A 270 1.48 -8.16 8.99
CA VAL A 270 0.14 -7.63 8.62
C VAL A 270 -0.95 -8.32 9.43
N LEU A 271 -0.84 -9.63 9.65
CA LEU A 271 -1.79 -10.39 10.46
C LEU A 271 -1.84 -9.88 11.91
N ASP A 272 -0.69 -9.72 12.54
CA ASP A 272 -0.56 -9.19 13.90
C ASP A 272 -1.18 -7.79 14.02
N TRP A 273 -0.89 -6.90 13.05
CA TRP A 273 -1.52 -5.59 13.01
C TRP A 273 -3.04 -5.66 12.81
N ALA A 274 -3.52 -6.47 11.88
CA ALA A 274 -4.96 -6.57 11.59
C ALA A 274 -5.75 -7.07 12.80
N GLN A 275 -5.21 -8.05 13.56
CA GLN A 275 -5.82 -8.52 14.80
C GLN A 275 -5.88 -7.42 15.87
N SER A 276 -4.86 -6.56 15.97
CA SER A 276 -4.87 -5.43 16.90
C SER A 276 -5.98 -4.41 16.59
N VAL A 277 -6.31 -4.21 15.30
CA VAL A 277 -7.42 -3.33 14.87
C VAL A 277 -8.77 -3.96 15.18
N GLY A 278 -8.90 -5.28 15.05
CA GLY A 278 -10.13 -6.02 15.36
C GLY A 278 -10.43 -6.08 16.88
N GLY A 279 -9.38 -6.16 17.73
CA GLY A 279 -9.50 -6.34 19.16
C GLY A 279 -9.74 -5.06 19.98
N SER A 280 -9.68 -3.87 19.39
CA SER A 280 -9.69 -2.58 20.15
C SER A 280 -11.05 -2.13 20.70
N LYS A 281 -12.10 -2.97 20.71
CA LYS A 281 -13.42 -2.66 21.31
C LYS A 281 -13.73 -3.37 22.63
N GLY A 282 -12.70 -3.86 23.36
CA GLY A 282 -12.91 -4.60 24.62
C GLY A 282 -12.61 -3.84 25.92
N SER A 283 -12.25 -2.53 25.90
CA SER A 283 -11.90 -1.81 27.13
C SER A 283 -12.46 -0.38 27.15
N SER A 284 -13.79 -0.27 27.20
CA SER A 284 -14.46 0.94 27.71
C SER A 284 -15.74 0.49 28.43
N THR A 285 -15.56 0.07 29.64
CA THR A 285 -16.58 0.12 30.74
C THR A 285 -16.11 1.10 31.74
#